data_5b9ab2aca98dff216cc6ea0e07970a2d
#
_entry.id   5b9ab2aca98dff216cc6ea0e07970a2d
#
_cell.length_a   1.000
_cell.length_b   1.000
_cell.length_c   1.000
_cell.angle_alpha   90.00
_cell.angle_beta   90.00
_cell.angle_gamma   90.00
#
_symmetry.space_group_name_H-M   'P 1'
#
loop_
_entity.id
_entity.type
_entity.pdbx_description
1 polymer ?
#
loop_
_entity_poly.entity_id
_entity_poly.type
_entity_poly.pdbx_seq_one_letter_code
_entity_poly.pdbx_strand_id
1 'polypeptide(L)'
;MDLKLLGERLRMIRKHLGINQQELADATNLTQPAISRLEKGDEVCASTLLAVLSFYQDKICLDHLIATDLDTGQTARLYSSRQEIRQRLSQSLAEITSMLDQTREQIESLKSDL
;
A
#
# COMPACT_ATOMS: atom_id res chain seq x y z
N MET A 1 -6.99 -14.16 15.38
CA MET A 1 -7.54 -13.39 14.23
C MET A 1 -8.90 -13.95 13.86
N ASP A 2 -9.91 -13.11 13.82
CA ASP A 2 -11.23 -13.48 13.33
C ASP A 2 -11.64 -12.60 12.14
N LEU A 3 -12.73 -12.94 11.48
CA LEU A 3 -13.20 -12.19 10.30
C LEU A 3 -13.60 -10.76 10.62
N LYS A 4 -14.10 -10.52 11.81
CA LYS A 4 -14.51 -9.19 12.24
C LYS A 4 -13.31 -8.26 12.38
N LEU A 5 -12.25 -8.74 13.02
CA LEU A 5 -11.01 -7.96 13.17
C LEU A 5 -10.34 -7.71 11.80
N LEU A 6 -10.30 -8.73 10.97
CA LEU A 6 -9.76 -8.59 9.61
C LEU A 6 -10.55 -7.57 8.80
N GLY A 7 -11.88 -7.63 8.86
CA GLY A 7 -12.74 -6.68 8.17
C GLY A 7 -12.53 -5.25 8.63
N GLU A 8 -12.37 -5.01 9.92
CA GLU A 8 -12.07 -3.69 10.47
C GLU A 8 -10.74 -3.15 9.94
N ARG A 9 -9.71 -3.99 9.90
CA ARG A 9 -8.39 -3.60 9.40
C ARG A 9 -8.42 -3.27 7.92
N LEU A 10 -9.12 -4.07 7.12
CA LEU A 10 -9.29 -3.80 5.70
C LEU A 10 -10.02 -2.48 5.45
N ARG A 11 -11.05 -2.20 6.24
CA ARG A 11 -11.78 -0.94 6.16
C ARG A 11 -10.87 0.26 6.48
N MET A 12 -10.07 0.16 7.53
CA MET A 12 -9.15 1.23 7.91
C MET A 12 -8.12 1.51 6.84
N ILE A 13 -7.56 0.45 6.24
CA ILE A 13 -6.60 0.60 5.14
C ILE A 13 -7.26 1.26 3.93
N ARG A 14 -8.47 0.83 3.59
CA ARG A 14 -9.23 1.43 2.49
C ARG A 14 -9.44 2.93 2.69
N LYS A 15 -9.80 3.34 3.91
CA LYS A 15 -9.99 4.75 4.26
C LYS A 15 -8.68 5.54 4.16
N HIS A 16 -7.58 4.94 4.57
CA HIS A 16 -6.27 5.57 4.42
C HIS A 16 -5.87 5.78 2.98
N LEU A 17 -6.30 4.88 2.08
CA LEU A 17 -6.09 5.03 0.64
C LEU A 17 -7.00 6.10 0.02
N GLY A 18 -8.02 6.53 0.73
CA GLY A 18 -8.97 7.52 0.24
C GLY A 18 -9.94 6.99 -0.79
N ILE A 19 -10.18 5.69 -0.83
CA ILE A 19 -11.11 5.06 -1.77
C ILE A 19 -12.37 4.59 -1.05
N ASN A 20 -13.49 4.57 -1.77
CA ASN A 20 -14.74 4.06 -1.23
C ASN A 20 -14.93 2.57 -1.56
N GLN A 21 -15.98 1.96 -1.02
CA GLN A 21 -16.26 0.54 -1.25
C GLN A 21 -16.51 0.21 -2.72
N GLN A 22 -17.16 1.12 -3.45
CA GLN A 22 -17.43 0.90 -4.88
C GLN A 22 -16.16 0.93 -5.70
N GLU A 23 -15.25 1.85 -5.40
CA GLU A 23 -13.95 1.94 -6.07
C GLU A 23 -13.12 0.68 -5.83
N LEU A 24 -13.11 0.17 -4.60
CA LEU A 24 -12.43 -1.09 -4.28
C LEU A 24 -13.07 -2.27 -5.01
N ALA A 25 -14.40 -2.32 -5.06
CA ALA A 25 -15.12 -3.37 -5.77
C ALA A 25 -14.76 -3.37 -7.27
N ASP A 26 -14.72 -2.21 -7.89
CA ASP A 26 -14.36 -2.06 -9.30
C ASP A 26 -12.90 -2.52 -9.55
N ALA A 27 -11.99 -2.14 -8.67
CA ALA A 27 -10.58 -2.50 -8.79
C ALA A 27 -10.33 -4.02 -8.60
N THR A 28 -11.15 -4.68 -7.80
CA THR A 28 -11.03 -6.11 -7.52
C THR A 28 -11.96 -6.98 -8.34
N ASN A 29 -12.75 -6.36 -9.21
CA ASN A 29 -13.78 -7.04 -10.01
C ASN A 29 -14.83 -7.76 -9.16
N LEU A 30 -15.18 -7.15 -8.05
CA LEU A 30 -16.18 -7.63 -7.10
C LEU A 30 -17.38 -6.67 -7.05
N THR A 31 -18.38 -7.01 -6.27
CA THR A 31 -19.54 -6.13 -6.05
C THR A 31 -19.38 -5.33 -4.75
N GLN A 32 -19.99 -4.16 -4.71
CA GLN A 32 -19.97 -3.33 -3.49
C GLN A 32 -20.57 -4.06 -2.28
N PRO A 33 -21.71 -4.79 -2.39
CA PRO A 33 -22.21 -5.60 -1.28
C PRO A 33 -21.23 -6.65 -0.77
N ALA A 34 -20.42 -7.26 -1.65
CA ALA A 34 -19.39 -8.22 -1.24
C ALA A 34 -18.31 -7.54 -0.39
N ILE A 35 -17.85 -6.37 -0.78
CA ILE A 35 -16.90 -5.58 0.00
C ILE A 35 -17.50 -5.18 1.35
N SER A 36 -18.76 -4.73 1.36
CA SER A 36 -19.44 -4.34 2.58
C SER A 36 -19.54 -5.50 3.59
N ARG A 37 -19.87 -6.70 3.13
CA ARG A 37 -19.91 -7.89 3.98
C ARG A 37 -18.54 -8.23 4.55
N LEU A 38 -17.51 -8.18 3.72
CA LEU A 38 -16.14 -8.46 4.14
C LEU A 38 -15.71 -7.52 5.25
N GLU A 39 -15.97 -6.23 5.10
CA GLU A 39 -15.57 -5.22 6.08
C GLU A 39 -16.37 -5.29 7.37
N LYS A 40 -17.57 -5.86 7.33
CA LYS A 40 -18.39 -6.11 8.53
C LYS A 40 -17.98 -7.37 9.28
N GLY A 41 -17.16 -8.21 8.68
CA GLY A 41 -16.75 -9.48 9.28
C GLY A 41 -17.73 -10.62 9.02
N ASP A 42 -18.61 -10.47 8.05
CA ASP A 42 -19.50 -11.55 7.61
C ASP A 42 -18.73 -12.59 6.79
N GLU A 43 -19.26 -13.79 6.72
CA GLU A 43 -18.67 -14.82 5.90
C GLU A 43 -18.76 -14.45 4.42
N VAL A 44 -17.66 -14.62 3.70
CA VAL A 44 -17.55 -14.38 2.26
C VAL A 44 -16.84 -15.55 1.60
N CYS A 45 -16.95 -15.67 0.29
CA CYS A 45 -16.21 -16.67 -0.47
C CYS A 45 -14.71 -16.44 -0.35
N ALA A 46 -13.93 -17.52 -0.34
CA ALA A 46 -12.48 -17.42 -0.32
C ALA A 46 -11.94 -16.61 -1.50
N SER A 47 -12.56 -16.71 -2.67
CA SER A 47 -12.17 -15.94 -3.85
C SER A 47 -12.33 -14.42 -3.63
N THR A 48 -13.37 -13.99 -2.93
CA THR A 48 -13.58 -12.58 -2.57
C THR A 48 -12.46 -12.08 -1.66
N LEU A 49 -12.16 -12.83 -0.62
CA LEU A 49 -11.09 -12.48 0.33
C LEU A 49 -9.74 -12.43 -0.37
N LEU A 50 -9.42 -13.42 -1.19
CA LEU A 50 -8.16 -13.48 -1.92
C LEU A 50 -8.00 -12.30 -2.90
N ALA A 51 -9.07 -11.91 -3.59
CA ALA A 51 -9.04 -10.77 -4.50
C ALA A 51 -8.71 -9.47 -3.77
N VAL A 52 -9.30 -9.24 -2.60
CA VAL A 52 -9.04 -8.05 -1.79
C VAL A 52 -7.63 -8.06 -1.23
N LEU A 53 -7.18 -9.20 -0.71
CA LEU A 53 -5.81 -9.33 -0.18
C LEU A 53 -4.77 -9.13 -1.30
N SER A 54 -5.03 -9.63 -2.50
CA SER A 54 -4.14 -9.43 -3.64
C SER A 54 -4.05 -7.94 -4.04
N PHE A 55 -5.15 -7.21 -3.93
CA PHE A 55 -5.17 -5.77 -4.18
C PHE A 55 -4.27 -5.03 -3.18
N TYR A 56 -4.29 -5.42 -1.91
CA TYR A 56 -3.53 -4.74 -0.87
C TYR A 56 -2.09 -5.24 -0.72
N GLN A 57 -1.71 -6.37 -1.31
CA GLN A 57 -0.39 -6.98 -1.08
C GLN A 57 0.78 -6.06 -1.42
N ASP A 58 0.63 -5.22 -2.44
CA ASP A 58 1.67 -4.27 -2.85
C ASP A 58 1.69 -3.00 -1.99
N LYS A 59 0.67 -2.81 -1.17
CA LYS A 59 0.45 -1.59 -0.40
C LYS A 59 0.74 -1.76 1.08
N ILE A 60 0.67 -2.99 1.59
CA ILE A 60 0.85 -3.29 3.01
C ILE A 60 1.43 -4.70 3.17
N CYS A 61 2.17 -4.91 4.26
CA CYS A 61 2.62 -6.24 4.65
C CYS A 61 1.42 -7.04 5.20
N LEU A 62 1.08 -8.15 4.54
CA LEU A 62 -0.06 -8.98 4.95
C LEU A 62 0.13 -9.59 6.35
N ASP A 63 1.37 -9.83 6.76
CA ASP A 63 1.66 -10.33 8.11
C ASP A 63 1.16 -9.36 9.18
N HIS A 64 1.31 -8.07 8.97
CA HIS A 64 0.79 -7.05 9.88
C HIS A 64 -0.74 -7.01 9.87
N LEU A 65 -1.35 -7.29 8.74
CA LEU A 65 -2.80 -7.30 8.62
C LEU A 65 -3.44 -8.42 9.44
N ILE A 66 -2.82 -9.59 9.47
CA ILE A 66 -3.35 -10.77 10.17
C ILE A 66 -2.77 -10.96 11.56
N ALA A 67 -1.81 -10.14 12.00
CA ALA A 67 -1.22 -10.24 13.34
C ALA A 67 -2.27 -9.98 14.41
N THR A 68 -2.30 -10.84 15.43
CA THR A 68 -3.28 -10.74 16.53
C THR A 68 -2.87 -9.78 17.64
N ASP A 69 -1.58 -9.44 17.70
CA ASP A 69 -1.00 -8.54 18.70
C ASP A 69 -1.07 -7.06 18.31
N LEU A 70 -1.55 -6.74 17.08
CA LEU A 70 -1.72 -5.38 16.60
C LEU A 70 -3.19 -4.99 16.61
N ASP A 71 -3.50 -3.77 17.00
CA ASP A 71 -4.82 -3.21 16.85
C ASP A 71 -4.98 -2.57 15.45
N THR A 72 -6.22 -2.18 15.11
CA THR A 72 -6.53 -1.58 13.81
C THR A 72 -5.78 -0.25 13.60
N GLY A 73 -5.65 0.56 14.65
CA GLY A 73 -4.92 1.82 14.58
C GLY A 73 -3.44 1.62 14.32
N GLN A 74 -2.83 0.61 14.94
CA GLN A 74 -1.43 0.28 14.71
C GLN A 74 -1.19 -0.21 13.29
N THR A 75 -2.10 -1.02 12.74
CA THR A 75 -2.03 -1.48 11.36
C THR A 75 -2.07 -0.30 10.39
N ALA A 76 -2.97 0.66 10.61
CA ALA A 76 -3.08 1.83 9.77
C ALA A 76 -1.82 2.72 9.83
N ARG A 77 -1.24 2.89 11.03
CA ARG A 77 0.01 3.65 11.21
C ARG A 77 1.18 2.99 10.51
N LEU A 78 1.30 1.67 10.59
CA LEU A 78 2.35 0.93 9.89
C LEU A 78 2.24 1.10 8.38
N TYR A 79 1.03 1.07 7.86
CA TYR A 79 0.80 1.33 6.44
C TYR A 79 1.27 2.73 6.03
N SER A 80 0.86 3.76 6.78
CA SER A 80 1.26 5.15 6.51
C SER A 80 2.77 5.35 6.58
N SER A 81 3.42 4.78 7.58
CA SER A 81 4.89 4.86 7.72
C SER A 81 5.61 4.22 6.54
N ARG A 82 5.10 3.09 6.04
CA ARG A 82 5.68 2.41 4.88
C ARG A 82 5.56 3.26 3.62
N GLN A 83 4.43 3.94 3.42
CA GLN A 83 4.24 4.85 2.30
C GLN A 83 5.22 6.04 2.38
N GLU A 84 5.40 6.62 3.54
CA GLU A 84 6.36 7.70 3.75
C GLU A 84 7.78 7.27 3.44
N ILE A 85 8.18 6.08 3.88
CA ILE A 85 9.51 5.52 3.59
C ILE A 85 9.70 5.34 2.09
N ARG A 86 8.71 4.79 1.39
CA ARG A 86 8.78 4.62 -0.07
C ARG A 86 8.93 5.95 -0.79
N GLN A 87 8.19 6.98 -0.38
CA GLN A 87 8.29 8.31 -0.96
C GLN A 87 9.67 8.92 -0.74
N ARG A 88 10.22 8.81 0.47
CA ARG A 88 11.57 9.31 0.78
C ARG A 88 12.63 8.60 -0.04
N LEU A 89 12.53 7.28 -0.19
CA LEU A 89 13.47 6.51 -1.01
C LEU A 89 13.41 6.94 -2.47
N SER A 90 12.21 7.14 -3.02
CA SER A 90 12.05 7.60 -4.41
C SER A 90 12.66 8.98 -4.61
N GLN A 91 12.46 9.91 -3.68
CA GLN A 91 13.05 11.25 -3.73
C GLN A 91 14.57 11.19 -3.64
N SER A 92 15.12 10.38 -2.73
CA SER A 92 16.56 10.23 -2.57
C SER A 92 17.20 9.65 -3.83
N LEU A 93 16.58 8.67 -4.46
CA LEU A 93 17.07 8.09 -5.70
C LEU A 93 17.07 9.12 -6.83
N ALA A 94 16.02 9.94 -6.93
CA ALA A 94 15.94 11.00 -7.94
C ALA A 94 17.05 12.05 -7.73
N GLU A 95 17.31 12.45 -6.49
CA GLU A 95 18.39 13.40 -6.15
C GLU A 95 19.77 12.83 -6.49
N ILE A 96 20.02 11.57 -6.14
CA ILE A 96 21.30 10.90 -6.45
C ILE A 96 21.51 10.82 -7.96
N THR A 97 20.47 10.45 -8.70
CA THR A 97 20.54 10.38 -10.17
C THR A 97 20.87 11.76 -10.77
N SER A 98 20.23 12.81 -10.29
CA SER A 98 20.50 14.19 -10.73
C SER A 98 21.95 14.59 -10.44
N MET A 99 22.47 14.30 -9.26
CA MET A 99 23.85 14.59 -8.90
C MET A 99 24.85 13.84 -9.76
N LEU A 100 24.59 12.58 -10.09
CA LEU A 100 25.43 11.79 -10.97
C LEU A 100 25.47 12.37 -12.38
N ASP A 101 24.34 12.81 -12.91
CA ASP A 101 24.26 13.44 -14.23
C ASP A 101 25.06 14.75 -14.27
N GLN A 102 24.97 15.59 -13.24
CA GLN A 102 25.74 16.83 -13.15
C GLN A 102 27.23 16.55 -13.10
N THR A 103 27.65 15.57 -12.32
CA THR A 103 29.05 15.17 -12.21
C THR A 103 29.58 14.66 -13.55
N ARG A 104 28.79 13.88 -14.26
CA ARG A 104 29.12 13.37 -15.57
C ARG A 104 29.33 14.49 -16.58
N GLU A 105 28.47 15.49 -16.58
CA GLU A 105 28.61 16.67 -17.45
C GLU A 105 29.90 17.44 -17.16
N GLN A 106 30.23 17.62 -15.89
CA GLN A 106 31.46 18.28 -15.48
C GLN A 106 32.71 17.53 -15.95
N ILE A 107 32.71 16.21 -15.87
CA ILE A 107 33.81 15.38 -16.34
C ILE A 107 33.98 15.49 -17.85
N GLU A 108 32.87 15.45 -18.58
CA GLU A 108 32.89 15.61 -20.05
C GLU A 108 33.42 16.99 -20.47
N SER A 109 33.05 18.04 -19.76
CA SER A 109 33.54 19.38 -19.97
C SER A 109 35.04 19.47 -19.75
N LEU A 110 35.58 18.87 -18.69
CA LEU A 110 37.00 18.83 -18.42
C LEU A 110 37.78 18.06 -19.50
N LYS A 111 37.22 16.98 -20.02
CA LYS A 111 37.84 16.24 -21.13
C LYS A 111 37.91 17.05 -22.40
N SER A 112 36.91 17.88 -22.65
CA SER A 112 36.88 18.77 -23.83
C SER A 112 37.98 19.83 -23.78
N ASP A 113 38.37 20.26 -22.57
CA ASP A 113 39.42 21.29 -22.39
C ASP A 113 40.83 20.71 -22.47
N LEU A 114 40.94 19.41 -22.46
CA LEU A 114 42.25 18.72 -22.63
C LEU A 114 42.54 18.47 -24.10
#